data_6df4143cb09df49ea73de4222d594fd1
#
_entry.id   6df4143cb09df49ea73de4222d594fd1
#
_cell.length_a   1.000
_cell.length_b   1.000
_cell.length_c   1.000
_cell.angle_alpha   90.00
_cell.angle_beta   90.00
_cell.angle_gamma   90.00
#
_symmetry.space_group_name_H-M   'P 1'
#
loop_
_entity.id
_entity.type
_entity.pdbx_description
1 polymer ?
#
loop_
_entity_poly.entity_id
_entity_poly.type
_entity_poly.pdbx_seq_one_letter_code
_entity_poly.pdbx_strand_id
1 'polypeptide(L)'
;MRVKYIHGPQQDYLFMDTHHSINDGMSNTILLSDLNALYQDKSLPELKLQYKDYSEWMVHRDLSKQRHFWLQQFENQVPILNMPTDYPRPSIKTTNGNMLTFHYNRQIKQQLKSYVEQHQVTDFMFFASAIMVLLHKYTRQDDIAIGSVISARTHRDTENMLGMFANTLVYRGRPHDQKTWDQLMAEMKEMCLGAYEHQEYPFESLVIYEWAYFSIHNSVYFTSFFIRTMIFNH
;
A
#
# COMPACT_ATOMS: atom_id res chain seq x y z
N MET A 1 -0.95 -16.05 17.57
CA MET A 1 -1.82 -16.80 16.64
C MET A 1 -2.71 -17.76 17.43
N ARG A 2 -3.97 -17.88 17.05
CA ARG A 2 -4.92 -18.87 17.59
C ARG A 2 -5.40 -19.72 16.43
N VAL A 3 -5.46 -21.04 16.64
CA VAL A 3 -5.93 -21.98 15.63
C VAL A 3 -7.05 -22.83 16.23
N LYS A 4 -8.15 -23.00 15.48
CA LYS A 4 -9.26 -23.86 15.85
C LYS A 4 -9.61 -24.77 14.67
N TYR A 5 -9.72 -26.05 14.92
CA TYR A 5 -10.31 -26.99 13.99
C TYR A 5 -11.79 -27.17 14.33
N ILE A 6 -12.64 -27.01 13.34
CA ILE A 6 -14.10 -27.08 13.51
C ILE A 6 -14.61 -28.18 12.58
N HIS A 7 -15.13 -29.23 13.19
CA HIS A 7 -15.75 -30.33 12.47
C HIS A 7 -17.19 -29.96 12.11
N GLY A 8 -17.50 -29.96 10.81
CA GLY A 8 -18.82 -29.63 10.30
C GLY A 8 -19.52 -30.83 9.65
N PRO A 9 -20.83 -30.77 9.45
CA PRO A 9 -21.60 -31.90 8.91
C PRO A 9 -21.29 -32.24 7.45
N GLN A 10 -20.75 -31.34 6.67
CA GLN A 10 -20.38 -31.50 5.25
C GLN A 10 -18.92 -31.33 4.96
N GLN A 11 -18.23 -30.51 5.75
CA GLN A 11 -16.81 -30.21 5.60
C GLN A 11 -16.22 -29.69 6.90
N ASP A 12 -14.93 -29.86 7.04
CA ASP A 12 -14.18 -29.37 8.18
C ASP A 12 -13.57 -27.99 7.87
N TYR A 13 -13.40 -27.20 8.93
CA TYR A 13 -12.85 -25.87 8.80
C TYR A 13 -11.63 -25.72 9.70
N LEU A 14 -10.60 -25.13 9.16
CA LEU A 14 -9.46 -24.63 9.93
C LEU A 14 -9.59 -23.12 10.08
N PHE A 15 -9.89 -22.68 11.31
CA PHE A 15 -9.96 -21.26 11.64
C PHE A 15 -8.61 -20.81 12.22
N MET A 16 -8.02 -19.78 11.60
CA MET A 16 -6.79 -19.16 12.05
C MET A 16 -7.04 -17.68 12.34
N ASP A 17 -6.69 -17.25 13.55
CA ASP A 17 -6.76 -15.87 14.00
C ASP A 17 -5.36 -15.37 14.34
N THR A 18 -4.92 -14.34 13.64
CA THR A 18 -3.58 -13.75 13.76
C THR A 18 -3.68 -12.25 13.94
N HIS A 19 -2.99 -11.70 14.94
CA HIS A 19 -2.90 -10.26 15.10
C HIS A 19 -2.04 -9.68 13.97
N HIS A 20 -2.48 -8.57 13.38
CA HIS A 20 -1.83 -7.98 12.20
C HIS A 20 -0.39 -7.49 12.46
N SER A 21 0.01 -7.25 13.74
CA SER A 21 1.40 -6.88 14.10
C SER A 21 2.44 -7.96 13.83
N ILE A 22 2.03 -9.21 13.65
CA ILE A 22 2.93 -10.35 13.41
C ILE A 22 2.73 -10.96 12.02
N ASN A 23 1.86 -10.40 11.21
CA ASN A 23 1.44 -11.00 9.95
C ASN A 23 0.96 -9.94 8.95
N ASP A 24 1.34 -10.09 7.70
CA ASP A 24 0.87 -9.29 6.56
C ASP A 24 0.23 -10.15 5.48
N GLY A 25 -0.22 -9.54 4.38
CA GLY A 25 -0.87 -10.26 3.29
C GLY A 25 0.02 -11.35 2.66
N MET A 26 1.32 -11.08 2.49
CA MET A 26 2.26 -12.05 1.94
C MET A 26 2.53 -13.19 2.94
N SER A 27 2.63 -12.88 4.23
CA SER A 27 2.76 -13.89 5.28
C SER A 27 1.60 -14.87 5.30
N ASN A 28 0.37 -14.40 5.05
CA ASN A 28 -0.78 -15.31 4.91
C ASN A 28 -0.61 -16.28 3.75
N THR A 29 -0.12 -15.82 2.61
CA THR A 29 0.13 -16.66 1.44
C THR A 29 1.20 -17.71 1.75
N ILE A 30 2.30 -17.32 2.39
CA ILE A 30 3.38 -18.22 2.83
C ILE A 30 2.81 -19.27 3.80
N LEU A 31 2.10 -18.83 4.84
CA LEU A 31 1.51 -19.72 5.84
C LEU A 31 0.58 -20.77 5.22
N LEU A 32 -0.28 -20.36 4.28
CA LEU A 32 -1.17 -21.29 3.58
C LEU A 32 -0.42 -22.25 2.65
N SER A 33 0.63 -21.76 1.99
CA SER A 33 1.51 -22.58 1.15
C SER A 33 2.23 -23.65 1.96
N ASP A 34 2.81 -23.26 3.09
CA ASP A 34 3.53 -24.15 3.99
C ASP A 34 2.57 -25.20 4.60
N LEU A 35 1.40 -24.77 5.04
CA LEU A 35 0.37 -25.67 5.54
C LEU A 35 -0.04 -26.70 4.48
N ASN A 36 -0.26 -26.26 3.25
CA ASN A 36 -0.59 -27.17 2.15
C ASN A 36 0.54 -28.14 1.82
N ALA A 37 1.79 -27.70 1.87
CA ALA A 37 2.96 -28.58 1.68
C ALA A 37 3.04 -29.65 2.77
N LEU A 38 2.88 -29.25 4.04
CA LEU A 38 2.87 -30.19 5.17
C LEU A 38 1.69 -31.18 5.10
N TYR A 39 0.52 -30.71 4.67
CA TYR A 39 -0.65 -31.56 4.47
C TYR A 39 -0.45 -32.61 3.37
N GLN A 40 0.50 -32.38 2.46
CA GLN A 40 0.92 -33.31 1.40
C GLN A 40 2.18 -34.11 1.79
N ASP A 41 2.53 -34.18 3.07
CA ASP A 41 3.73 -34.85 3.60
C ASP A 41 5.04 -34.36 2.97
N LYS A 42 5.09 -33.11 2.48
CA LYS A 42 6.29 -32.46 1.95
C LYS A 42 7.08 -31.79 3.08
N SER A 43 8.40 -31.91 3.03
CA SER A 43 9.26 -31.14 3.93
C SER A 43 9.31 -29.68 3.53
N LEU A 44 9.32 -28.76 4.53
CA LEU A 44 9.57 -27.36 4.29
C LEU A 44 11.06 -27.05 4.21
N PRO A 45 11.48 -26.04 3.44
CA PRO A 45 12.86 -25.58 3.44
C PRO A 45 13.23 -25.01 4.83
N GLU A 46 14.48 -25.19 5.23
CA GLU A 46 14.99 -24.60 6.46
C GLU A 46 14.97 -23.07 6.40
N LEU A 47 14.37 -22.45 7.40
CA LEU A 47 14.35 -21.01 7.53
C LEU A 47 15.60 -20.55 8.30
N LYS A 48 16.55 -19.94 7.59
CA LYS A 48 17.84 -19.48 8.16
C LYS A 48 17.70 -18.25 9.04
N LEU A 49 16.79 -17.35 8.67
CA LEU A 49 16.54 -16.07 9.33
C LEU A 49 15.05 -15.95 9.67
N GLN A 50 14.74 -15.24 10.73
CA GLN A 50 13.38 -14.93 11.18
C GLN A 50 13.14 -13.43 11.21
N TYR A 51 11.89 -13.02 11.37
CA TYR A 51 11.50 -11.60 11.42
C TYR A 51 12.27 -10.80 12.49
N LYS A 52 12.63 -11.41 13.61
CA LYS A 52 13.45 -10.75 14.65
C LYS A 52 14.81 -10.32 14.12
N ASP A 53 15.44 -11.16 13.28
CA ASP A 53 16.75 -10.87 12.70
C ASP A 53 16.66 -9.72 11.69
N TYR A 54 15.59 -9.70 10.89
CA TYR A 54 15.25 -8.56 10.02
C TYR A 54 14.99 -7.29 10.81
N SER A 55 14.22 -7.36 11.89
CA SER A 55 13.90 -6.20 12.74
C SER A 55 15.17 -5.62 13.36
N GLU A 56 16.04 -6.44 13.89
CA GLU A 56 17.34 -6.03 14.45
C GLU A 56 18.22 -5.36 13.38
N TRP A 57 18.29 -5.95 12.20
CA TRP A 57 19.02 -5.40 11.07
C TRP A 57 18.46 -4.02 10.65
N MET A 58 17.14 -3.86 10.57
CA MET A 58 16.49 -2.59 10.22
C MET A 58 16.77 -1.47 11.24
N VAL A 59 16.82 -1.78 12.54
CA VAL A 59 17.10 -0.79 13.60
C VAL A 59 18.51 -0.18 13.44
N HIS A 60 19.48 -0.96 12.95
CA HIS A 60 20.86 -0.51 12.79
C HIS A 60 21.20 0.03 11.40
N ARG A 61 20.24 0.08 10.49
CA ARG A 61 20.47 0.61 9.15
C ARG A 61 20.54 2.13 9.11
N ASP A 62 21.47 2.64 8.32
CA ASP A 62 21.44 4.05 7.93
C ASP A 62 20.39 4.29 6.83
N LEU A 63 19.29 4.92 7.19
CA LEU A 63 18.20 5.31 6.30
C LEU A 63 18.22 6.81 5.97
N SER A 64 19.35 7.48 6.12
CA SER A 64 19.48 8.92 5.91
C SER A 64 19.11 9.37 4.50
N LYS A 65 19.47 8.59 3.47
CA LYS A 65 19.10 8.87 2.06
C LYS A 65 17.59 8.75 1.85
N GLN A 66 16.99 7.68 2.37
CA GLN A 66 15.54 7.44 2.27
C GLN A 66 14.78 8.55 3.00
N ARG A 67 15.22 8.89 4.21
CA ARG A 67 14.67 10.00 4.98
C ARG A 67 14.74 11.32 4.20
N HIS A 68 15.88 11.65 3.63
CA HIS A 68 16.08 12.88 2.87
C HIS A 68 15.13 12.98 1.68
N PHE A 69 14.97 11.90 0.90
CA PHE A 69 14.02 11.84 -0.20
C PHE A 69 12.60 12.15 0.26
N TRP A 70 12.12 11.48 1.31
CA TRP A 70 10.75 11.68 1.80
C TRP A 70 10.54 13.08 2.36
N LEU A 71 11.53 13.67 3.05
CA LEU A 71 11.43 15.04 3.53
C LEU A 71 11.31 16.04 2.38
N GLN A 72 12.11 15.89 1.33
CA GLN A 72 12.01 16.76 0.16
C GLN A 72 10.64 16.71 -0.51
N GLN A 73 9.97 15.55 -0.52
CA GLN A 73 8.62 15.45 -1.07
C GLN A 73 7.60 16.32 -0.31
N PHE A 74 7.85 16.64 0.96
CA PHE A 74 6.90 17.34 1.84
C PHE A 74 7.50 18.61 2.48
N GLU A 75 8.63 19.09 1.99
CA GLU A 75 9.40 20.20 2.58
C GLU A 75 8.57 21.47 2.86
N ASN A 76 7.65 21.82 1.94
CA ASN A 76 6.88 23.07 2.08
C ASN A 76 5.53 22.85 2.76
N GLN A 77 4.87 21.76 2.49
CA GLN A 77 3.51 21.48 2.99
C GLN A 77 3.13 20.03 2.79
N VAL A 78 2.45 19.45 3.78
CA VAL A 78 1.73 18.19 3.63
C VAL A 78 0.32 18.50 3.10
N PRO A 79 -0.06 18.01 1.91
CA PRO A 79 -1.37 18.30 1.34
C PRO A 79 -2.47 17.61 2.17
N ILE A 80 -3.50 18.36 2.53
CA ILE A 80 -4.69 17.85 3.23
C ILE A 80 -5.83 17.75 2.23
N LEU A 81 -6.32 16.54 2.00
CA LEU A 81 -7.41 16.31 1.05
C LEU A 81 -8.77 16.61 1.70
N ASN A 82 -9.47 17.62 1.18
CA ASN A 82 -10.79 18.05 1.63
C ASN A 82 -11.88 17.48 0.71
N MET A 83 -12.22 16.21 0.90
CA MET A 83 -13.32 15.58 0.14
C MET A 83 -14.67 16.12 0.59
N PRO A 84 -15.54 16.50 -0.35
CA PRO A 84 -16.93 16.79 -0.01
C PRO A 84 -17.59 15.50 0.49
N THR A 85 -18.19 15.56 1.67
CA THR A 85 -18.89 14.42 2.29
C THR A 85 -20.36 14.75 2.46
N ASP A 86 -21.24 13.75 2.26
CA ASP A 86 -22.69 13.92 2.45
C ASP A 86 -23.05 14.13 3.93
N TYR A 87 -22.22 13.63 4.83
CA TYR A 87 -22.39 13.74 6.29
C TYR A 87 -21.10 14.20 6.96
N PRO A 88 -21.18 14.93 8.07
CA PRO A 88 -20.02 15.32 8.84
C PRO A 88 -19.29 14.06 9.38
N ARG A 89 -17.97 14.11 9.40
CA ARG A 89 -17.18 13.00 9.97
C ARG A 89 -17.42 12.91 11.47
N PRO A 90 -17.69 11.71 12.01
CA PRO A 90 -17.83 11.52 13.43
C PRO A 90 -16.47 11.75 14.15
N SER A 91 -16.52 12.25 15.39
CA SER A 91 -15.32 12.46 16.23
C SER A 91 -14.60 11.15 16.55
N ILE A 92 -15.33 10.05 16.59
CA ILE A 92 -14.78 8.70 16.80
C ILE A 92 -14.92 7.93 15.49
N LYS A 93 -13.78 7.42 14.96
CA LYS A 93 -13.77 6.61 13.74
C LYS A 93 -14.61 5.35 13.94
N THR A 94 -15.50 5.08 12.99
CA THR A 94 -16.28 3.84 12.93
C THR A 94 -15.67 2.88 11.91
N THR A 95 -16.01 1.59 12.03
CA THR A 95 -15.65 0.56 11.04
C THR A 95 -16.78 0.28 10.05
N ASN A 96 -17.86 1.07 10.10
CA ASN A 96 -18.97 0.94 9.17
C ASN A 96 -18.50 1.35 7.77
N GLY A 97 -18.66 0.45 6.83
CA GLY A 97 -18.26 0.67 5.44
C GLY A 97 -18.87 -0.37 4.53
N ASN A 98 -18.72 -0.15 3.24
CA ASN A 98 -19.17 -1.08 2.22
C ASN A 98 -18.12 -1.20 1.12
N MET A 99 -18.17 -2.28 0.35
CA MET A 99 -17.31 -2.53 -0.79
C MET A 99 -18.13 -2.54 -2.07
N LEU A 100 -17.75 -1.68 -3.02
CA LEU A 100 -18.33 -1.68 -4.35
C LEU A 100 -17.32 -2.31 -5.30
N THR A 101 -17.78 -3.32 -6.06
CA THR A 101 -16.95 -4.01 -7.05
C THR A 101 -17.46 -3.66 -8.44
N PHE A 102 -16.54 -3.21 -9.29
CA PHE A 102 -16.82 -2.90 -10.68
C PHE A 102 -15.99 -3.79 -11.59
N HIS A 103 -16.58 -4.20 -12.72
CA HIS A 103 -15.90 -4.97 -13.75
C HIS A 103 -15.89 -4.18 -15.04
N TYR A 104 -14.74 -4.07 -15.68
CA TYR A 104 -14.66 -3.54 -17.03
C TYR A 104 -14.45 -4.68 -18.04
N ASN A 105 -14.91 -4.44 -19.25
CA ASN A 105 -14.91 -5.46 -20.28
C ASN A 105 -13.48 -5.76 -20.82
N ARG A 106 -13.38 -6.84 -21.60
CA ARG A 106 -12.10 -7.29 -22.18
C ARG A 106 -11.46 -6.23 -23.09
N GLN A 107 -12.25 -5.43 -23.78
CA GLN A 107 -11.74 -4.38 -24.68
C GLN A 107 -11.00 -3.29 -23.90
N ILE A 108 -11.58 -2.79 -22.80
CA ILE A 108 -10.92 -1.81 -21.92
C ILE A 108 -9.64 -2.40 -21.33
N LYS A 109 -9.66 -3.68 -20.91
CA LYS A 109 -8.45 -4.36 -20.41
C LYS A 109 -7.34 -4.38 -21.46
N GLN A 110 -7.66 -4.68 -22.72
CA GLN A 110 -6.68 -4.70 -23.82
C GLN A 110 -6.12 -3.30 -24.12
N GLN A 111 -6.99 -2.29 -24.14
CA GLN A 111 -6.57 -0.90 -24.36
C GLN A 111 -5.64 -0.41 -23.25
N LEU A 112 -5.99 -0.70 -21.99
CA LEU A 112 -5.14 -0.38 -20.83
C LEU A 112 -3.76 -1.05 -20.96
N LYS A 113 -3.74 -2.35 -21.25
CA LYS A 113 -2.49 -3.11 -21.44
C LYS A 113 -1.61 -2.49 -22.52
N SER A 114 -2.18 -2.18 -23.69
CA SER A 114 -1.44 -1.53 -24.76
C SER A 114 -0.91 -0.17 -24.37
N TYR A 115 -1.70 0.62 -23.62
CA TYR A 115 -1.27 1.93 -23.15
C TYR A 115 -0.10 1.85 -22.17
N VAL A 116 -0.19 0.98 -21.14
CA VAL A 116 0.87 0.88 -20.13
C VAL A 116 2.17 0.32 -20.70
N GLU A 117 2.09 -0.62 -21.64
CA GLU A 117 3.26 -1.13 -22.37
C GLU A 117 3.91 -0.04 -23.25
N GLN A 118 3.13 0.71 -24.01
CA GLN A 118 3.62 1.79 -24.88
C GLN A 118 4.31 2.90 -24.09
N HIS A 119 3.78 3.28 -22.93
CA HIS A 119 4.31 4.36 -22.10
C HIS A 119 5.30 3.87 -21.03
N GLN A 120 5.58 2.57 -20.99
CA GLN A 120 6.48 1.95 -20.00
C GLN A 120 6.11 2.34 -18.55
N VAL A 121 4.82 2.26 -18.23
CA VAL A 121 4.25 2.48 -16.91
C VAL A 121 3.58 1.22 -16.41
N THR A 122 3.20 1.17 -15.15
CA THR A 122 2.46 0.06 -14.57
C THR A 122 0.95 0.39 -14.48
N ASP A 123 0.11 -0.65 -14.36
CA ASP A 123 -1.32 -0.48 -14.08
C ASP A 123 -1.53 0.39 -12.83
N PHE A 124 -0.70 0.20 -11.81
CA PHE A 124 -0.74 1.02 -10.59
C PHE A 124 -0.53 2.51 -10.88
N MET A 125 0.50 2.86 -11.65
CA MET A 125 0.78 4.25 -12.02
C MET A 125 -0.40 4.88 -12.78
N PHE A 126 -1.00 4.11 -13.70
CA PHE A 126 -2.17 4.54 -14.44
C PHE A 126 -3.36 4.84 -13.53
N PHE A 127 -3.73 3.89 -12.68
CA PHE A 127 -4.87 4.06 -11.78
C PHE A 127 -4.62 5.11 -10.69
N ALA A 128 -3.40 5.21 -10.18
CA ALA A 128 -3.02 6.26 -9.23
C ALA A 128 -3.21 7.65 -9.86
N SER A 129 -2.76 7.84 -11.10
CA SER A 129 -2.97 9.10 -11.85
C SER A 129 -4.46 9.37 -12.08
N ALA A 130 -5.24 8.36 -12.47
CA ALA A 130 -6.67 8.51 -12.68
C ALA A 130 -7.42 8.91 -11.39
N ILE A 131 -7.04 8.31 -10.26
CA ILE A 131 -7.58 8.68 -8.95
C ILE A 131 -7.19 10.11 -8.58
N MET A 132 -5.97 10.55 -8.84
CA MET A 132 -5.56 11.93 -8.59
C MET A 132 -6.39 12.92 -9.41
N VAL A 133 -6.64 12.63 -10.69
CA VAL A 133 -7.53 13.46 -11.52
C VAL A 133 -8.94 13.47 -10.96
N LEU A 134 -9.46 12.32 -10.52
CA LEU A 134 -10.77 12.22 -9.90
C LEU A 134 -10.86 13.10 -8.63
N LEU A 135 -9.88 12.94 -7.74
CA LEU A 135 -9.81 13.71 -6.50
C LEU A 135 -9.70 15.22 -6.76
N HIS A 136 -8.85 15.63 -7.72
CA HIS A 136 -8.79 17.03 -8.16
C HIS A 136 -10.15 17.56 -8.62
N LYS A 137 -10.88 16.82 -9.46
CA LYS A 137 -12.21 17.22 -9.95
C LYS A 137 -13.24 17.39 -8.83
N TYR A 138 -13.20 16.54 -7.80
CA TYR A 138 -14.11 16.63 -6.66
C TYR A 138 -13.72 17.72 -5.66
N THR A 139 -12.43 17.89 -5.39
CA THR A 139 -11.95 18.79 -4.32
C THR A 139 -11.51 20.16 -4.82
N ARG A 140 -11.23 20.30 -6.12
CA ARG A 140 -10.58 21.48 -6.73
C ARG A 140 -9.19 21.77 -6.15
N GLN A 141 -8.54 20.77 -5.60
CA GLN A 141 -7.18 20.89 -5.07
C GLN A 141 -6.16 20.38 -6.11
N ASP A 142 -5.08 21.14 -6.28
CA ASP A 142 -4.02 20.86 -7.26
C ASP A 142 -2.79 20.14 -6.64
N ASP A 143 -2.82 19.89 -5.35
CA ASP A 143 -1.76 19.18 -4.62
C ASP A 143 -2.40 18.06 -3.79
N ILE A 144 -2.14 16.81 -4.19
CA ILE A 144 -2.84 15.65 -3.67
C ILE A 144 -1.81 14.57 -3.34
N ALA A 145 -1.96 13.97 -2.15
CA ALA A 145 -1.19 12.82 -1.74
C ALA A 145 -2.11 11.62 -1.50
N ILE A 146 -1.74 10.47 -2.05
CA ILE A 146 -2.42 9.20 -1.84
C ILE A 146 -1.46 8.18 -1.27
N GLY A 147 -1.92 7.33 -0.35
CA GLY A 147 -1.14 6.23 0.22
C GLY A 147 -1.47 4.90 -0.43
N SER A 148 -0.47 4.06 -0.59
CA SER A 148 -0.66 2.65 -0.97
C SER A 148 0.29 1.74 -0.22
N VAL A 149 -0.23 0.58 0.17
CA VAL A 149 0.55 -0.45 0.87
C VAL A 149 1.40 -1.22 -0.12
N ILE A 150 2.65 -1.47 0.25
CA ILE A 150 3.59 -2.35 -0.46
C ILE A 150 4.04 -3.49 0.45
N SER A 151 4.57 -4.57 -0.14
CA SER A 151 5.09 -5.69 0.64
C SER A 151 6.39 -5.39 1.38
N ALA A 152 7.15 -4.39 0.92
CA ALA A 152 8.45 -3.95 1.44
C ALA A 152 9.47 -5.08 1.69
N ARG A 153 9.35 -6.21 1.00
CA ARG A 153 10.28 -7.33 1.05
C ARG A 153 11.39 -7.11 0.03
N THR A 154 12.31 -6.21 0.34
CA THR A 154 13.38 -5.76 -0.57
C THR A 154 14.57 -6.72 -0.63
N HIS A 155 14.69 -7.64 0.33
CA HIS A 155 15.77 -8.61 0.39
C HIS A 155 15.23 -10.03 0.16
N ARG A 156 15.99 -10.83 -0.62
CA ARG A 156 15.61 -12.21 -0.97
C ARG A 156 15.30 -13.07 0.26
N ASP A 157 16.05 -12.91 1.33
CA ASP A 157 15.86 -13.69 2.55
C ASP A 157 14.53 -13.38 3.25
N THR A 158 13.88 -12.26 2.92
CA THR A 158 12.56 -11.90 3.48
C THR A 158 11.39 -12.53 2.73
N GLU A 159 11.61 -13.12 1.55
CA GLU A 159 10.53 -13.65 0.69
C GLU A 159 9.68 -14.72 1.37
N ASN A 160 10.33 -15.60 2.17
CA ASN A 160 9.66 -16.72 2.85
C ASN A 160 9.53 -16.53 4.36
N MET A 161 9.78 -15.33 4.88
CA MET A 161 9.59 -15.04 6.30
C MET A 161 8.15 -14.70 6.63
N LEU A 162 7.65 -15.15 7.76
CA LEU A 162 6.41 -14.65 8.36
C LEU A 162 6.72 -13.40 9.19
N GLY A 163 5.94 -12.33 9.00
CA GLY A 163 6.12 -11.09 9.74
C GLY A 163 5.33 -9.92 9.16
N MET A 164 5.39 -8.78 9.81
CA MET A 164 4.78 -7.54 9.33
C MET A 164 5.82 -6.72 8.58
N PHE A 165 6.01 -7.00 7.29
CA PHE A 165 6.92 -6.27 6.41
C PHE A 165 6.27 -5.11 5.68
N ALA A 166 4.92 -5.16 5.55
CA ALA A 166 4.20 -4.17 4.78
C ALA A 166 4.50 -2.74 5.23
N ASN A 167 4.77 -1.87 4.26
CA ASN A 167 4.97 -0.45 4.48
C ASN A 167 3.96 0.34 3.63
N THR A 168 3.75 1.60 3.96
CA THR A 168 2.92 2.51 3.17
C THR A 168 3.82 3.50 2.45
N LEU A 169 3.67 3.59 1.12
CA LEU A 169 4.30 4.64 0.34
C LEU A 169 3.29 5.74 0.02
N VAL A 170 3.76 6.97 0.03
CA VAL A 170 2.94 8.14 -0.28
C VAL A 170 3.31 8.67 -1.66
N TYR A 171 2.32 8.80 -2.52
CA TYR A 171 2.49 9.32 -3.88
C TYR A 171 1.84 10.71 -3.92
N ARG A 172 2.66 11.75 -4.11
CA ARG A 172 2.21 13.13 -4.25
C ARG A 172 2.14 13.50 -5.71
N GLY A 173 1.03 14.03 -6.15
CA GLY A 173 0.82 14.51 -7.50
C GLY A 173 0.21 15.90 -7.51
N ARG A 174 0.44 16.61 -8.61
CA ARG A 174 -0.07 17.97 -8.81
C ARG A 174 -0.94 18.05 -10.07
N PRO A 175 -2.13 17.41 -10.05
CA PRO A 175 -3.09 17.53 -11.13
C PRO A 175 -3.62 18.97 -11.18
N HIS A 176 -3.79 19.54 -12.37
CA HIS A 176 -4.47 20.80 -12.58
C HIS A 176 -5.09 20.85 -13.98
N ASP A 177 -6.06 21.71 -14.21
CA ASP A 177 -6.90 21.72 -15.41
C ASP A 177 -6.10 21.91 -16.73
N GLN A 178 -4.92 22.52 -16.69
CA GLN A 178 -4.08 22.76 -17.87
C GLN A 178 -3.04 21.64 -18.13
N LYS A 179 -2.91 20.68 -17.20
CA LYS A 179 -1.96 19.58 -17.34
C LYS A 179 -2.54 18.47 -18.21
N THR A 180 -1.81 18.04 -19.19
CA THR A 180 -2.20 16.88 -20.00
C THR A 180 -2.07 15.59 -19.21
N TRP A 181 -2.81 14.57 -19.64
CA TRP A 181 -2.70 13.22 -19.05
C TRP A 181 -1.28 12.67 -19.11
N ASP A 182 -0.58 12.85 -20.23
CA ASP A 182 0.79 12.33 -20.41
C ASP A 182 1.79 13.03 -19.49
N GLN A 183 1.63 14.33 -19.25
CA GLN A 183 2.44 15.07 -18.29
C GLN A 183 2.24 14.56 -16.86
N LEU A 184 0.98 14.36 -16.45
CA LEU A 184 0.68 13.81 -15.13
C LEU A 184 1.21 12.38 -14.98
N MET A 185 1.10 11.57 -16.03
CA MET A 185 1.59 10.19 -16.05
C MET A 185 3.11 10.12 -15.94
N ALA A 186 3.83 11.02 -16.62
CA ALA A 186 5.29 11.11 -16.52
C ALA A 186 5.73 11.47 -15.10
N GLU A 187 5.11 12.48 -14.49
CA GLU A 187 5.37 12.86 -13.10
C GLU A 187 5.05 11.73 -12.11
N MET A 188 3.93 11.02 -12.31
CA MET A 188 3.57 9.88 -11.48
C MET A 188 4.56 8.74 -11.62
N LYS A 189 5.06 8.48 -12.83
CA LYS A 189 6.11 7.48 -13.05
C LYS A 189 7.38 7.82 -12.26
N GLU A 190 7.85 9.05 -12.33
CA GLU A 190 9.02 9.51 -11.58
C GLU A 190 8.78 9.41 -10.07
N MET A 191 7.61 9.86 -9.59
CA MET A 191 7.24 9.75 -8.18
C MET A 191 7.21 8.30 -7.70
N CYS A 192 6.63 7.38 -8.48
CA CYS A 192 6.58 5.97 -8.13
C CYS A 192 7.96 5.33 -8.09
N LEU A 193 8.80 5.61 -9.09
CA LEU A 193 10.16 5.06 -9.13
C LEU A 193 10.99 5.55 -7.95
N GLY A 194 10.93 6.84 -7.65
CA GLY A 194 11.58 7.40 -6.46
C GLY A 194 11.06 6.81 -5.16
N ALA A 195 9.74 6.64 -5.03
CA ALA A 195 9.15 6.02 -3.86
C ALA A 195 9.60 4.55 -3.69
N TYR A 196 9.71 3.78 -4.78
CA TYR A 196 10.18 2.39 -4.72
C TYR A 196 11.67 2.31 -4.36
N GLU A 197 12.50 3.22 -4.84
CA GLU A 197 13.93 3.27 -4.46
C GLU A 197 14.11 3.57 -2.98
N HIS A 198 13.18 4.32 -2.37
CA HIS A 198 13.24 4.75 -0.97
C HIS A 198 12.17 4.07 -0.08
N GLN A 199 11.67 2.89 -0.49
CA GLN A 199 10.55 2.21 0.15
C GLN A 199 10.85 1.64 1.55
N GLU A 200 12.11 1.58 1.94
CA GLU A 200 12.52 1.03 3.24
C GLU A 200 12.33 2.03 4.39
N TYR A 201 12.09 3.31 4.11
CA TYR A 201 11.80 4.28 5.16
C TYR A 201 10.42 4.01 5.77
N PRO A 202 10.30 3.77 7.08
CA PRO A 202 9.02 3.43 7.69
C PRO A 202 8.05 4.62 7.61
N PHE A 203 6.84 4.37 7.16
CA PHE A 203 5.78 5.39 7.07
C PHE A 203 5.47 6.01 8.44
N GLU A 204 5.49 5.21 9.51
CA GLU A 204 5.30 5.69 10.87
C GLU A 204 6.34 6.73 11.28
N SER A 205 7.59 6.54 10.86
CA SER A 205 8.66 7.53 11.10
C SER A 205 8.38 8.83 10.37
N LEU A 206 7.90 8.77 9.13
CA LEU A 206 7.51 9.95 8.36
C LEU A 206 6.36 10.70 9.06
N VAL A 207 5.36 9.99 9.56
CA VAL A 207 4.20 10.59 10.25
C VAL A 207 4.60 11.17 11.61
N ILE A 208 5.34 10.43 12.43
CA ILE A 208 5.65 10.83 13.80
C ILE A 208 6.65 11.96 13.84
N TYR A 209 7.73 11.89 13.05
CA TYR A 209 8.82 12.85 13.17
C TYR A 209 8.63 14.10 12.31
N GLU A 210 7.93 14.00 11.19
CA GLU A 210 7.86 15.08 10.22
C GLU A 210 6.45 15.70 10.14
N TRP A 211 5.40 14.92 10.32
CA TRP A 211 4.02 15.42 10.25
C TRP A 211 3.41 15.73 11.62
N ALA A 212 3.95 15.20 12.72
CA ALA A 212 3.50 15.53 14.08
C ALA A 212 3.68 17.02 14.38
N TYR A 213 4.71 17.65 13.84
CA TYR A 213 4.92 19.09 13.98
C TYR A 213 3.82 19.93 13.30
N PHE A 214 3.25 19.42 12.21
CA PHE A 214 2.09 20.03 11.51
C PHE A 214 0.75 19.62 12.11
N SER A 215 0.66 18.43 12.69
CA SER A 215 -0.60 17.83 13.18
C SER A 215 -1.09 18.44 14.50
N ILE A 216 -0.21 19.03 15.30
CA ILE A 216 -0.60 19.64 16.59
C ILE A 216 -1.47 20.90 16.39
N HIS A 217 -1.42 21.54 15.22
CA HIS A 217 -2.17 22.76 14.92
C HIS A 217 -3.32 22.59 13.91
N ASN A 218 -3.31 21.50 13.17
CA ASN A 218 -4.40 21.19 12.23
C ASN A 218 -4.67 19.69 12.29
N SER A 219 -5.88 19.31 12.67
CA SER A 219 -6.35 17.91 12.70
C SER A 219 -6.13 17.25 11.33
N VAL A 220 -4.98 16.63 11.12
CA VAL A 220 -4.62 15.97 9.87
C VAL A 220 -5.41 14.67 9.79
N TYR A 221 -6.56 14.74 9.15
CA TYR A 221 -7.32 13.56 8.78
C TYR A 221 -6.71 12.98 7.49
N PHE A 222 -5.88 11.96 7.65
CA PHE A 222 -5.40 11.19 6.53
C PHE A 222 -6.58 10.46 5.87
N THR A 223 -7.04 10.96 4.75
CA THR A 223 -7.94 10.18 3.89
C THR A 223 -7.04 9.27 3.06
N SER A 224 -6.65 8.15 3.62
CA SER A 224 -5.92 7.13 2.89
C SER A 224 -6.88 6.42 1.94
N PHE A 225 -6.75 6.69 0.66
CA PHE A 225 -7.30 5.83 -0.37
C PHE A 225 -6.34 4.65 -0.54
N PHE A 226 -6.72 3.48 -0.05
CA PHE A 226 -5.97 2.27 -0.34
C PHE A 226 -6.36 1.77 -1.73
N ILE A 227 -5.46 1.94 -2.70
CA ILE A 227 -5.57 1.22 -3.96
C ILE A 227 -5.11 -0.22 -3.67
N ARG A 228 -6.08 -1.08 -3.40
CA ARG A 228 -5.79 -2.51 -3.40
C ARG A 228 -5.54 -2.90 -4.85
N THR A 229 -4.34 -3.37 -5.18
CA THR A 229 -4.00 -3.89 -6.51
C THR A 229 -5.11 -4.85 -6.93
N MET A 230 -5.81 -4.52 -8.02
CA MET A 230 -6.79 -5.42 -8.57
C MET A 230 -6.05 -6.62 -9.15
N ILE A 231 -6.17 -7.77 -8.48
CA ILE A 231 -5.67 -9.04 -9.01
C ILE A 231 -6.58 -9.37 -10.18
N PHE A 232 -6.05 -9.24 -11.37
CA PHE A 232 -6.73 -9.71 -12.57
C PHE A 232 -6.64 -11.26 -12.57
N ASN A 233 -7.72 -11.93 -12.17
CA ASN A 233 -7.84 -13.35 -12.41
C ASN A 233 -7.92 -13.56 -13.94
N HIS A 234 -7.04 -14.42 -14.43
CA HIS A 234 -6.96 -14.86 -15.83
C HIS A 234 -8.18 -15.70 -16.22
#